data_affdb7e1cfd141c81b7933335ef6c1f8
#
_entry.id   affdb7e1cfd141c81b7933335ef6c1f8
#
_cell.length_a   1.000
_cell.length_b   1.000
_cell.length_c   1.000
_cell.angle_alpha   90.00
_cell.angle_beta   90.00
_cell.angle_gamma   90.00
#
_symmetry.space_group_name_H-M   'P 1'
#
loop_
_entity.id
_entity.type
_entity.pdbx_description
1 polymer ?
#
loop_
_entity_poly.entity_id
_entity_poly.type
_entity_poly.pdbx_seq_one_letter_code
_entity_poly.pdbx_strand_id
1 'polypeptide(L)'
;MDDEAIKPIVWVGDAREQVQAFPRAVRSDIGAALYDVQLGEKPPKAKPLKGVASGVLEIVTRFETDTFRTVYAVKIAQRVYVLHAFQKKSPKGRKTAKLDVAMIVRRYKEAMQMEKEKKS
;
A
#
# COMPACT_ATOMS: atom_id res chain seq x y z
N MET A 1 -17.28 1.39 22.23
CA MET A 1 -16.99 1.14 21.96
C MET A 1 -16.51 0.77 21.33
N ASP A 2 -16.58 0.81 20.98
CA ASP A 2 -16.17 0.47 20.55
C ASP A 2 -15.28 0.11 20.12
N ASP A 3 -15.21 -0.16 19.99
CA ASP A 3 -14.29 -0.75 19.85
C ASP A 3 -13.93 -1.21 18.67
N GLU A 4 -14.07 -0.54 17.81
CA GLU A 4 -13.68 -0.72 16.62
C GLU A 4 -12.27 -0.78 16.57
N ALA A 5 -11.74 -1.87 16.58
CA ALA A 5 -10.33 -2.06 16.52
C ALA A 5 -9.78 -1.45 15.24
N ILE A 6 -8.81 -0.60 15.38
CA ILE A 6 -8.07 -0.08 14.26
C ILE A 6 -7.23 -1.25 13.71
N LYS A 7 -7.36 -1.53 12.42
CA LYS A 7 -6.62 -2.64 11.83
C LYS A 7 -5.13 -2.36 11.86
N PRO A 8 -4.31 -3.33 12.24
CA PRO A 8 -2.87 -3.11 12.27
C PRO A 8 -2.29 -3.03 10.86
N ILE A 9 -1.22 -2.27 10.73
CA ILE A 9 -0.47 -2.20 9.47
C ILE A 9 0.69 -3.18 9.56
N VAL A 10 0.87 -3.96 8.51
CA VAL A 10 2.01 -4.87 8.38
C VAL A 10 2.79 -4.44 7.14
N TRP A 11 4.05 -4.09 7.32
CA TRP A 11 4.92 -3.68 6.23
C TRP A 11 5.62 -4.90 5.67
N VAL A 12 5.54 -5.07 4.36
CA VAL A 12 6.15 -6.23 3.70
C VAL A 12 7.44 -5.78 3.01
N GLY A 13 8.50 -6.55 3.14
CA GLY A 13 9.77 -6.23 2.54
C GLY A 13 10.29 -4.87 2.99
N ASP A 14 10.73 -4.06 2.06
CA ASP A 14 11.29 -2.75 2.34
C ASP A 14 10.27 -1.61 2.19
N ALA A 15 8.98 -1.92 2.21
CA ALA A 15 7.95 -0.91 1.97
C ALA A 15 8.04 0.25 2.97
N ARG A 16 8.30 -0.05 4.23
CA ARG A 16 8.40 1.01 5.25
C ARG A 16 9.59 1.92 4.99
N GLU A 17 10.74 1.33 4.69
CA GLU A 17 11.94 2.12 4.42
C GLU A 17 11.74 3.02 3.21
N GLN A 18 11.04 2.53 2.19
CA GLN A 18 10.76 3.33 1.02
C GLN A 18 9.90 4.54 1.36
N VAL A 19 8.84 4.34 2.14
CA VAL A 19 7.99 5.46 2.56
C VAL A 19 8.79 6.44 3.40
N GLN A 20 9.62 5.94 4.30
CA GLN A 20 10.41 6.81 5.18
C GLN A 20 11.40 7.68 4.39
N ALA A 21 11.79 7.25 3.20
CA ALA A 21 12.71 8.00 2.35
C ALA A 21 12.00 9.08 1.51
N PHE A 22 10.68 9.11 1.49
CA PHE A 22 9.93 10.09 0.72
C PHE A 22 9.92 11.45 1.41
N PRO A 23 9.62 12.54 0.69
CA PRO A 23 9.50 13.85 1.32
C PRO A 23 8.46 13.85 2.44
N ARG A 24 8.69 14.71 3.43
CA ARG A 24 7.82 14.76 4.61
C ARG A 24 6.35 14.92 4.26
N ALA A 25 6.04 15.81 3.31
CA ALA A 25 4.65 16.04 2.93
C ALA A 25 4.01 14.79 2.34
N VAL A 26 4.80 14.02 1.58
CA VAL A 26 4.33 12.77 0.98
C VAL A 26 4.09 11.73 2.08
N ARG A 27 5.03 11.60 3.02
CA ARG A 27 4.87 10.66 4.13
C ARG A 27 3.63 10.97 4.96
N SER A 28 3.38 12.26 5.21
CA SER A 28 2.21 12.68 5.98
C SER A 28 0.93 12.32 5.25
N ASP A 29 0.90 12.53 3.94
CA ASP A 29 -0.26 12.20 3.12
C ASP A 29 -0.52 10.69 3.10
N ILE A 30 0.53 9.90 2.97
CA ILE A 30 0.41 8.45 2.98
C ILE A 30 -0.09 7.98 4.34
N GLY A 31 0.45 8.55 5.42
CA GLY A 31 0.04 8.18 6.77
C GLY A 31 -1.44 8.44 7.01
N ALA A 32 -1.93 9.59 6.56
CA ALA A 32 -3.35 9.92 6.71
C ALA A 32 -4.21 8.94 5.91
N ALA A 33 -3.79 8.62 4.68
CA ALA A 33 -4.54 7.68 3.84
C ALA A 33 -4.56 6.28 4.47
N LEU A 34 -3.41 5.81 4.97
CA LEU A 34 -3.35 4.50 5.61
C LEU A 34 -4.21 4.44 6.87
N TYR A 35 -4.30 5.55 7.58
CA TYR A 35 -5.17 5.59 8.77
C TYR A 35 -6.63 5.36 8.36
N ASP A 36 -7.08 5.99 7.26
CA ASP A 36 -8.43 5.73 6.76
C ASP A 36 -8.63 4.25 6.45
N VAL A 37 -7.62 3.63 5.84
CA VAL A 37 -7.69 2.20 5.52
C VAL A 37 -7.81 1.36 6.80
N GLN A 38 -7.06 1.74 7.84
CA GLN A 38 -7.13 1.04 9.12
C GLN A 38 -8.52 1.14 9.75
N LEU A 39 -9.24 2.21 9.45
CA LEU A 39 -10.61 2.40 9.93
C LEU A 39 -11.64 1.68 9.05
N GLY A 40 -11.19 1.00 8.01
CA GLY A 40 -12.09 0.28 7.12
C GLY A 40 -12.61 1.11 5.96
N GLU A 41 -12.04 2.28 5.75
CA GLU A 41 -12.48 3.18 4.69
C GLU A 41 -11.54 3.14 3.49
N LYS A 42 -12.01 3.60 2.36
CA LYS A 42 -11.19 3.74 1.17
C LYS A 42 -10.84 5.21 0.99
N PRO A 43 -9.57 5.58 1.11
CA PRO A 43 -9.19 6.99 0.94
C PRO A 43 -9.53 7.47 -0.47
N PRO A 44 -9.87 8.75 -0.64
CA PRO A 44 -10.19 9.28 -1.98
C PRO A 44 -9.07 9.10 -2.99
N LYS A 45 -7.82 9.08 -2.54
CA LYS A 45 -6.67 8.92 -3.41
C LYS A 45 -6.37 7.48 -3.77
N ALA A 46 -7.08 6.53 -3.19
CA ALA A 46 -6.82 5.11 -3.44
C ALA A 46 -7.67 4.61 -4.58
N LYS A 47 -7.07 3.77 -5.39
CA LYS A 47 -7.79 3.13 -6.50
C LYS A 47 -7.33 1.69 -6.63
N PRO A 48 -8.20 0.81 -7.12
CA PRO A 48 -7.80 -0.58 -7.32
C PRO A 48 -6.62 -0.70 -8.26
N LEU A 49 -5.70 -1.59 -7.92
CA LEU A 49 -4.56 -1.89 -8.81
C LEU A 49 -4.90 -3.14 -9.58
N LYS A 50 -5.03 -3.00 -10.88
CA LYS A 50 -5.41 -4.11 -11.75
C LYS A 50 -4.23 -5.06 -11.94
N GLY A 51 -4.54 -6.32 -12.16
CA GLY A 51 -3.52 -7.30 -12.52
C GLY A 51 -2.81 -7.98 -11.37
N VAL A 52 -3.23 -7.74 -10.15
CA VAL A 52 -2.63 -8.41 -9.00
C VAL A 52 -3.66 -9.30 -8.32
N ALA A 53 -4.60 -8.71 -7.62
CA ALA A 53 -5.63 -9.46 -6.92
C ALA A 53 -6.70 -8.51 -6.44
N SER A 54 -7.89 -9.05 -6.17
CA SER A 54 -8.96 -8.28 -5.56
C SER A 54 -8.51 -7.79 -4.19
N GLY A 55 -8.84 -6.55 -3.86
CA GLY A 55 -8.47 -5.99 -2.57
C GLY A 55 -7.07 -5.42 -2.50
N VAL A 56 -6.39 -5.32 -3.63
CA VAL A 56 -5.10 -4.64 -3.72
C VAL A 56 -5.35 -3.27 -4.36
N LEU A 57 -4.96 -2.22 -3.65
CA LEU A 57 -5.18 -0.85 -4.08
C LEU A 57 -3.89 -0.07 -4.01
N GLU A 58 -3.86 1.08 -4.66
CA GLU A 58 -2.72 1.97 -4.58
C GLU A 58 -3.16 3.36 -4.18
N ILE A 59 -2.41 3.96 -3.27
CA ILE A 59 -2.57 5.37 -2.88
C ILE A 59 -1.66 6.17 -3.78
N VAL A 60 -2.22 7.14 -4.51
CA VAL A 60 -1.45 7.97 -5.43
C VAL A 60 -1.28 9.34 -4.80
N THR A 61 -0.06 9.72 -4.49
CA THR A 61 0.28 11.02 -3.89
C THR A 61 1.11 11.82 -4.88
N ARG A 62 0.64 13.01 -5.22
CA ARG A 62 1.39 13.90 -6.10
C ARG A 62 2.03 14.99 -5.28
N PHE A 63 3.30 15.24 -5.54
CA PHE A 63 4.04 16.26 -4.83
C PHE A 63 5.00 16.91 -5.81
N GLU A 64 4.82 18.19 -6.06
CA GLU A 64 5.56 18.94 -7.08
C GLU A 64 5.34 18.23 -8.44
N THR A 65 6.39 17.82 -9.11
CA THR A 65 6.24 17.14 -10.39
C THR A 65 6.30 15.63 -10.29
N ASP A 66 6.42 15.12 -9.07
CA ASP A 66 6.59 13.67 -8.87
C ASP A 66 5.30 13.00 -8.41
N THR A 67 5.19 11.71 -8.71
CA THR A 67 4.08 10.89 -8.27
C THR A 67 4.63 9.75 -7.42
N PHE A 68 4.05 9.58 -6.23
CA PHE A 68 4.43 8.52 -5.32
C PHE A 68 3.26 7.55 -5.20
N ARG A 69 3.54 6.26 -5.25
CA ARG A 69 2.50 5.25 -5.15
C ARG A 69 2.80 4.30 -4.01
N THR A 70 1.78 4.02 -3.21
CA THR A 70 1.88 3.11 -2.07
C THR A 70 0.81 2.05 -2.24
N VAL A 71 1.22 0.80 -2.38
CA VAL A 71 0.32 -0.31 -2.69
C VAL A 71 0.04 -1.10 -1.42
N TYR A 72 -1.24 -1.39 -1.18
CA TYR A 72 -1.64 -2.11 0.01
C TYR A 72 -2.73 -3.13 -0.31
N ALA A 73 -2.88 -4.12 0.56
CA ALA A 73 -3.90 -5.14 0.44
C ALA A 73 -4.77 -5.15 1.69
N VAL A 74 -6.08 -5.26 1.53
CA VAL A 74 -7.03 -5.19 2.64
C VAL A 74 -7.88 -6.44 2.85
N LYS A 75 -7.79 -7.40 1.95
CA LYS A 75 -8.59 -8.62 2.08
C LYS A 75 -7.81 -9.79 2.66
N ILE A 76 -6.74 -9.50 3.37
CA ILE A 76 -5.94 -10.54 4.01
C ILE A 76 -6.16 -10.39 5.51
N ALA A 77 -7.00 -11.27 6.06
CA ALA A 77 -7.39 -11.25 7.47
C ALA A 77 -7.89 -9.85 7.84
N GLN A 78 -7.66 -9.39 9.06
CA GLN A 78 -8.10 -8.06 9.50
C GLN A 78 -6.91 -7.11 9.61
N ARG A 79 -6.03 -7.17 8.61
CA ARG A 79 -4.80 -6.37 8.61
C ARG A 79 -4.65 -5.61 7.32
N VAL A 80 -3.87 -4.53 7.37
CA VAL A 80 -3.54 -3.76 6.18
C VAL A 80 -2.08 -4.09 5.85
N TYR A 81 -1.88 -4.78 4.74
CA TYR A 81 -0.53 -5.15 4.31
C TYR A 81 -0.03 -4.14 3.29
N VAL A 82 1.01 -3.38 3.67
CA VAL A 82 1.63 -2.44 2.74
C VAL A 82 2.70 -3.20 1.97
N LEU A 83 2.46 -3.39 0.69
CA LEU A 83 3.27 -4.29 -0.13
C LEU A 83 4.47 -3.61 -0.78
N HIS A 84 4.30 -2.36 -1.19
CA HIS A 84 5.35 -1.70 -1.98
C HIS A 84 5.09 -0.21 -2.01
N ALA A 85 6.15 0.57 -2.06
CA ALA A 85 6.03 2.02 -2.21
C ALA A 85 7.16 2.48 -3.11
N PHE A 86 6.85 3.36 -4.05
CA PHE A 86 7.85 3.80 -5.02
C PHE A 86 7.49 5.16 -5.58
N GLN A 87 8.51 5.83 -6.07
CA GLN A 87 8.37 7.12 -6.74
C GLN A 87 8.38 6.88 -8.23
N LYS A 88 7.39 7.42 -8.92
CA LYS A 88 7.34 7.33 -10.36
C LYS A 88 7.87 8.63 -10.93
N LYS A 89 8.97 8.55 -11.64
CA LYS A 89 9.66 9.75 -12.14
C LYS A 89 9.21 10.18 -13.52
N SER A 90 8.50 9.35 -14.25
CA SER A 90 8.08 9.70 -15.59
C SER A 90 6.73 10.40 -15.57
N PRO A 91 6.62 11.62 -16.07
CA PRO A 91 5.33 12.31 -16.11
C PRO A 91 4.33 11.63 -17.01
N LYS A 92 4.77 10.75 -17.91
CA LYS A 92 3.88 10.00 -18.79
C LYS A 92 3.52 8.65 -18.21
N GLY A 93 4.03 8.33 -17.05
CA GLY A 93 3.83 7.02 -16.46
C GLY A 93 2.49 6.88 -15.80
N ARG A 94 1.49 6.48 -16.52
CA ARG A 94 0.17 6.22 -15.96
C ARG A 94 0.07 4.83 -15.39
N LYS A 95 0.91 3.92 -15.86
CA LYS A 95 0.87 2.54 -15.42
C LYS A 95 2.02 2.24 -14.50
N THR A 96 1.78 1.37 -13.55
CA THR A 96 2.83 0.84 -12.70
C THR A 96 3.77 0.01 -13.57
N ALA A 97 5.07 0.25 -13.45
CA ALA A 97 6.07 -0.44 -14.26
C ALA A 97 6.05 -1.95 -13.97
N LYS A 98 6.44 -2.74 -14.98
CA LYS A 98 6.42 -4.20 -14.85
C LYS A 98 7.22 -4.72 -13.67
N LEU A 99 8.38 -4.10 -13.40
CA LEU A 99 9.20 -4.52 -12.27
C LEU A 99 8.50 -4.28 -10.95
N ASP A 100 7.79 -3.16 -10.85
CA ASP A 100 7.05 -2.86 -9.63
C ASP A 100 5.86 -3.81 -9.49
N VAL A 101 5.17 -4.12 -10.58
CA VAL A 101 4.07 -5.07 -10.55
C VAL A 101 4.57 -6.43 -10.08
N ALA A 102 5.70 -6.89 -10.62
CA ALA A 102 6.27 -8.18 -10.23
C ALA A 102 6.60 -8.22 -8.75
N MET A 103 7.16 -7.11 -8.23
CA MET A 103 7.48 -7.01 -6.81
C MET A 103 6.20 -7.05 -5.98
N ILE A 104 5.15 -6.35 -6.41
CA ILE A 104 3.87 -6.30 -5.71
C ILE A 104 3.24 -7.69 -5.67
N VAL A 105 3.25 -8.41 -6.78
CA VAL A 105 2.70 -9.77 -6.84
C VAL A 105 3.45 -10.67 -5.87
N ARG A 106 4.77 -10.60 -5.87
CA ARG A 106 5.59 -11.43 -4.98
C ARG A 106 5.26 -11.12 -3.51
N ARG A 107 5.17 -9.85 -3.17
CA ARG A 107 4.90 -9.46 -1.79
C ARG A 107 3.48 -9.76 -1.36
N TYR A 108 2.54 -9.74 -2.30
CA TYR A 108 1.18 -10.17 -2.01
C TYR A 108 1.18 -11.64 -1.58
N LYS A 109 1.93 -12.47 -2.30
CA LYS A 109 2.05 -13.89 -1.96
C LYS A 109 2.74 -14.08 -0.61
N GLU A 110 3.75 -13.26 -0.33
CA GLU A 110 4.42 -13.29 0.97
C GLU A 110 3.44 -12.95 2.10
N ALA A 111 2.59 -11.95 1.89
CA ALA A 111 1.60 -11.57 2.89
C ALA A 111 0.62 -12.71 3.15
N MET A 112 0.18 -13.38 2.09
CA MET A 112 -0.71 -14.53 2.21
C MET A 112 -0.04 -15.65 3.01
N GLN A 113 1.24 -15.88 2.75
CA GLN A 113 1.99 -16.91 3.47
C GLN A 113 2.16 -16.57 4.93
N MET A 114 2.41 -15.28 5.24
CA MET A 114 2.53 -14.83 6.63
C MET A 114 1.25 -15.13 7.39
N GLU A 115 0.09 -14.92 6.78
CA GLU A 115 -1.17 -15.20 7.45
C GLU A 115 -1.39 -16.69 7.67
N LYS A 116 -0.99 -17.51 6.71
CA LYS A 116 -1.10 -18.96 6.89
C LYS A 116 -0.28 -19.42 8.08
N GLU A 117 0.92 -18.89 8.22
CA GLU A 117 1.80 -19.29 9.32
C GLU A 117 1.23 -18.88 10.66
N LYS A 118 0.54 -17.73 10.71
CA LYS A 118 -0.07 -17.28 11.96
C LYS A 118 -1.24 -18.15 12.38
N LYS A 119 -1.89 -18.81 11.43
CA LYS A 119 -3.03 -19.65 11.73
C LYS A 119 -2.68 -21.09 12.08
N SER A 120 -1.45 -21.49 11.86
CA SER A 120 -1.04 -22.86 12.17
C SER A 120 -0.60 -23.05 13.60
#